data_0cc54c5afc8c982b6baeff73e6a80013
#
_entry.id   0cc54c5afc8c982b6baeff73e6a80013
#
_cell.length_a   1.000
_cell.length_b   1.000
_cell.length_c   1.000
_cell.angle_alpha   90.00
_cell.angle_beta   90.00
_cell.angle_gamma   90.00
#
_symmetry.space_group_name_H-M   'P 1'
#
loop_
_entity.id
_entity.type
_entity.pdbx_description
1 polymer ?
#
loop_
_entity_poly.entity_id
_entity_poly.type
_entity_poly.pdbx_seq_one_letter_code
_entity_poly.pdbx_strand_id
1 'polypeptide(L)'
;MSGRPGSALEGLPFGRTAQVARFEELMFGTVRLEELAEQARRETRKNFGKTMRLFAPLYLSNECVNTCQYCGFSKDNPIRRVTLQPAEVEAEARHLAGTGFRSVLLVSGEHPREVPVAYMAECVRRTVPLFPSVAIEVAPLEVDEYRQVVEAGAEGLVLYQESYDRAAYAEMHVSGPKRNFDERLLGPERGYAAGFRRIGVGVLIGLADWRKELVALAGHISHLMKVCWRAQVTLALPRLRPAAGGFQPRVAMSDRDFVRAVCAFRVAFPQVGIVLSTREPAKLRNGLMELGVTMMSAGSETEPGGYTGVGKARLHRTVRGREVALEAGEWERAEATEQFEISDDRSAKELSGALRQRGLDPVWKDWDRALTA
;
A
#
# COMPACT_ATOMS: atom_id res chain seq x y z
N MET A 1 16.81 6.84 26.02
CA MET A 1 16.70 8.30 25.95
C MET A 1 15.49 8.61 25.06
N SER A 2 14.36 9.00 25.64
CA SER A 2 13.13 9.31 24.93
C SER A 2 13.22 10.72 24.36
N GLY A 3 13.61 10.84 23.09
CA GLY A 3 13.47 12.10 22.36
C GLY A 3 11.98 12.49 22.34
N ARG A 4 11.66 13.72 22.73
CA ARG A 4 10.29 14.24 22.67
C ARG A 4 9.80 14.23 21.21
N PRO A 5 8.56 13.77 20.93
CA PRO A 5 8.04 13.66 19.56
C PRO A 5 7.96 14.97 18.77
N GLY A 6 8.18 16.12 19.40
CA GLY A 6 8.10 17.45 18.76
C GLY A 6 9.04 17.69 17.57
N SER A 7 10.12 16.91 17.44
CA SER A 7 11.03 17.00 16.29
C SER A 7 10.55 16.20 15.05
N ALA A 8 9.54 15.37 15.18
CA ALA A 8 9.07 14.49 14.10
C ALA A 8 8.41 15.23 12.92
N LEU A 9 7.94 16.45 13.13
CA LEU A 9 7.32 17.31 12.12
C LEU A 9 8.26 18.39 11.57
N GLU A 10 9.49 18.45 12.08
CA GLU A 10 10.46 19.44 11.65
C GLU A 10 10.88 19.22 10.19
N GLY A 11 10.85 20.28 9.39
CA GLY A 11 11.19 20.24 7.96
C GLY A 11 10.11 19.61 7.07
N LEU A 12 8.90 19.31 7.61
CA LEU A 12 7.74 18.85 6.85
C LEU A 12 6.75 20.02 6.63
N PRO A 13 5.97 20.00 5.53
CA PRO A 13 5.06 21.12 5.19
C PRO A 13 3.76 21.11 6.01
N PHE A 14 3.63 20.27 7.02
CA PHE A 14 2.45 20.17 7.89
C PHE A 14 2.85 20.28 9.37
N GLY A 15 1.93 20.83 10.16
CA GLY A 15 2.18 21.12 11.57
C GLY A 15 1.42 20.21 12.54
N ARG A 16 1.65 20.44 13.82
CA ARG A 16 0.97 19.73 14.91
C ARG A 16 -0.44 20.27 15.11
N THR A 17 -1.43 19.46 14.75
CA THR A 17 -2.86 19.75 14.97
C THR A 17 -3.37 19.12 16.27
N ALA A 18 -4.61 19.40 16.64
CA ALA A 18 -5.26 18.77 17.80
C ALA A 18 -5.36 17.24 17.62
N GLN A 19 -5.61 16.75 16.39
CA GLN A 19 -5.64 15.32 16.09
C GLN A 19 -4.26 14.68 16.24
N VAL A 20 -3.19 15.33 15.78
CA VAL A 20 -1.81 14.86 15.98
C VAL A 20 -1.47 14.80 17.47
N ALA A 21 -1.78 15.85 18.24
CA ALA A 21 -1.58 15.84 19.68
C ALA A 21 -2.37 14.71 20.39
N ARG A 22 -3.60 14.49 19.95
CA ARG A 22 -4.41 13.37 20.46
C ARG A 22 -3.81 12.01 20.11
N PHE A 23 -3.29 11.85 18.89
CA PHE A 23 -2.59 10.65 18.48
C PHE A 23 -1.36 10.39 19.36
N GLU A 24 -0.51 11.40 19.59
CA GLU A 24 0.68 11.29 20.46
C GLU A 24 0.30 10.87 21.88
N GLU A 25 -0.74 11.47 22.46
CA GLU A 25 -1.25 11.11 23.79
C GLU A 25 -1.68 9.64 23.87
N LEU A 26 -2.42 9.15 22.88
CA LEU A 26 -2.91 7.77 22.82
C LEU A 26 -1.78 6.77 22.57
N MET A 27 -0.82 7.13 21.71
CA MET A 27 0.29 6.25 21.34
C MET A 27 1.34 6.13 22.44
N PHE A 28 1.73 7.27 23.07
CA PHE A 28 2.89 7.36 23.97
C PHE A 28 2.51 7.69 25.42
N GLY A 29 1.26 7.98 25.71
CA GLY A 29 0.77 8.28 27.03
C GLY A 29 0.45 7.03 27.87
N THR A 30 -0.25 7.24 28.97
CA THR A 30 -0.50 6.24 30.01
C THR A 30 -1.76 5.40 29.80
N VAL A 31 -2.57 5.68 28.76
CA VAL A 31 -3.79 4.92 28.47
C VAL A 31 -3.45 3.43 28.28
N ARG A 32 -4.15 2.55 28.99
CA ARG A 32 -3.95 1.11 28.88
C ARG A 32 -4.36 0.64 27.48
N LEU A 33 -3.65 -0.38 26.96
CA LEU A 33 -3.91 -0.88 25.60
C LEU A 33 -5.33 -1.43 25.47
N GLU A 34 -5.82 -2.10 26.48
CA GLU A 34 -7.16 -2.71 26.52
C GLU A 34 -8.26 -1.63 26.44
N GLU A 35 -8.07 -0.52 27.16
CA GLU A 35 -9.00 0.63 27.13
C GLU A 35 -8.97 1.33 25.76
N LEU A 36 -7.78 1.50 25.18
CA LEU A 36 -7.59 2.08 23.87
C LEU A 36 -8.21 1.19 22.77
N ALA A 37 -8.05 -0.14 22.88
CA ALA A 37 -8.64 -1.11 21.96
C ALA A 37 -10.18 -1.06 21.99
N GLU A 38 -10.78 -0.93 23.19
CA GLU A 38 -12.23 -0.79 23.30
C GLU A 38 -12.73 0.55 22.73
N GLN A 39 -11.98 1.64 22.92
CA GLN A 39 -12.30 2.92 22.27
C GLN A 39 -12.22 2.79 20.75
N ALA A 40 -11.14 2.17 20.22
CA ALA A 40 -10.96 1.96 18.80
C ALA A 40 -12.09 1.10 18.18
N ARG A 41 -12.52 0.05 18.88
CA ARG A 41 -13.63 -0.80 18.48
C ARG A 41 -14.93 0.00 18.36
N ARG A 42 -15.24 0.84 19.36
CA ARG A 42 -16.43 1.72 19.33
C ARG A 42 -16.37 2.71 18.17
N GLU A 43 -15.22 3.38 17.97
CA GLU A 43 -15.08 4.34 16.87
C GLU A 43 -15.15 3.65 15.50
N THR A 44 -14.61 2.43 15.36
CA THR A 44 -14.75 1.65 14.12
C THR A 44 -16.22 1.34 13.85
N ARG A 45 -16.94 0.82 14.83
CA ARG A 45 -18.37 0.48 14.70
C ARG A 45 -19.23 1.70 14.39
N LYS A 46 -18.91 2.85 14.99
CA LYS A 46 -19.65 4.11 14.77
C LYS A 46 -19.45 4.64 13.34
N ASN A 47 -18.23 4.57 12.79
CA ASN A 47 -17.89 5.20 11.51
C ASN A 47 -17.98 4.24 10.31
N PHE A 48 -17.76 2.94 10.51
CA PHE A 48 -17.68 1.93 9.44
C PHE A 48 -18.65 0.75 9.64
N GLY A 49 -19.43 0.75 10.70
CA GLY A 49 -20.35 -0.36 10.99
C GLY A 49 -19.62 -1.69 11.22
N LYS A 50 -20.12 -2.74 10.58
CA LYS A 50 -19.54 -4.10 10.63
C LYS A 50 -18.74 -4.45 9.37
N THR A 51 -18.58 -3.50 8.47
CA THR A 51 -18.03 -3.78 7.14
C THR A 51 -16.51 -3.90 7.17
N MET A 52 -15.99 -4.88 6.43
CA MET A 52 -14.58 -5.04 6.11
C MET A 52 -14.42 -5.16 4.61
N ARG A 53 -13.81 -4.15 3.98
CA ARG A 53 -13.56 -4.18 2.55
C ARG A 53 -12.40 -5.11 2.22
N LEU A 54 -12.61 -5.99 1.22
CA LEU A 54 -11.57 -6.88 0.71
C LEU A 54 -11.09 -6.44 -0.67
N PHE A 55 -9.79 -6.56 -0.90
CA PHE A 55 -9.15 -6.28 -2.18
C PHE A 55 -7.98 -7.24 -2.44
N ALA A 56 -7.55 -7.33 -3.69
CA ALA A 56 -6.32 -7.99 -4.07
C ALA A 56 -5.37 -7.01 -4.79
N PRO A 57 -4.05 -7.08 -4.55
CA PRO A 57 -3.07 -6.43 -5.42
C PRO A 57 -2.99 -7.20 -6.75
N LEU A 58 -2.70 -6.53 -7.84
CA LEU A 58 -2.36 -7.11 -9.13
C LEU A 58 -1.10 -6.40 -9.64
N TYR A 59 0.00 -7.15 -9.70
CA TYR A 59 1.28 -6.60 -10.10
C TYR A 59 1.41 -6.58 -11.62
N LEU A 60 1.67 -5.40 -12.16
CA LEU A 60 1.80 -5.16 -13.61
C LEU A 60 3.23 -5.42 -14.09
N SER A 61 4.19 -5.03 -13.27
CA SER A 61 5.62 -5.10 -13.59
C SER A 61 6.48 -5.07 -12.34
N ASN A 62 7.55 -5.85 -12.31
CA ASN A 62 8.62 -5.74 -11.33
C ASN A 62 9.90 -5.09 -11.89
N GLU A 63 9.82 -4.46 -13.07
CA GLU A 63 10.85 -3.58 -13.60
C GLU A 63 10.93 -2.29 -12.80
N CYS A 64 12.15 -1.88 -12.44
CA CYS A 64 12.37 -0.66 -11.66
C CYS A 64 13.69 0.01 -12.01
N VAL A 65 13.70 1.35 -12.09
CA VAL A 65 14.91 2.16 -12.29
C VAL A 65 15.55 2.63 -10.99
N ASN A 66 14.87 2.42 -9.85
CA ASN A 66 15.34 2.86 -8.55
C ASN A 66 16.19 1.80 -7.85
N THR A 67 17.23 2.24 -7.15
CA THR A 67 17.96 1.43 -6.19
C THR A 67 17.47 1.77 -4.78
N CYS A 68 16.51 0.97 -4.29
CA CYS A 68 15.99 1.06 -2.94
C CYS A 68 16.51 -0.13 -2.13
N GLN A 69 17.22 0.11 -1.02
CA GLN A 69 17.91 -0.95 -0.27
C GLN A 69 16.98 -2.05 0.26
N TYR A 70 15.71 -1.73 0.50
CA TYR A 70 14.72 -2.61 1.15
C TYR A 70 13.75 -3.30 0.20
N CYS A 71 13.75 -2.96 -1.08
CA CYS A 71 12.73 -3.39 -2.03
C CYS A 71 13.21 -4.57 -2.88
N GLY A 72 12.40 -5.63 -2.96
CA GLY A 72 12.70 -6.78 -3.82
C GLY A 72 12.90 -6.40 -5.29
N PHE A 73 12.16 -5.39 -5.78
CA PHE A 73 12.26 -4.88 -7.15
C PHE A 73 13.42 -3.92 -7.40
N SER A 74 14.28 -3.66 -6.40
CA SER A 74 15.43 -2.78 -6.56
C SER A 74 16.20 -3.11 -7.83
N LYS A 75 16.61 -2.06 -8.57
CA LYS A 75 17.33 -2.20 -9.85
C LYS A 75 18.55 -3.12 -9.77
N ASP A 76 19.24 -3.07 -8.64
CA ASP A 76 20.50 -3.80 -8.45
C ASP A 76 20.29 -5.26 -8.03
N ASN A 77 19.07 -5.66 -7.69
CA ASN A 77 18.77 -7.05 -7.35
C ASN A 77 18.78 -7.93 -8.61
N PRO A 78 19.48 -9.07 -8.60
CA PRO A 78 19.54 -10.01 -9.72
C PRO A 78 18.30 -10.91 -9.75
N ILE A 79 17.14 -10.32 -9.95
CA ILE A 79 15.83 -10.98 -9.90
C ILE A 79 15.28 -11.30 -11.30
N ARG A 80 14.30 -12.20 -11.35
CA ARG A 80 13.54 -12.48 -12.57
C ARG A 80 12.45 -11.43 -12.75
N ARG A 81 12.47 -10.75 -13.89
CA ARG A 81 11.61 -9.61 -14.19
C ARG A 81 10.69 -9.90 -15.36
N VAL A 82 9.53 -9.26 -15.34
CA VAL A 82 8.60 -9.20 -16.46
C VAL A 82 7.68 -7.99 -16.30
N THR A 83 7.33 -7.38 -17.42
CA THR A 83 6.18 -6.47 -17.54
C THR A 83 5.07 -7.19 -18.28
N LEU A 84 3.90 -7.30 -17.68
CA LEU A 84 2.73 -7.92 -18.30
C LEU A 84 2.21 -7.06 -19.46
N GLN A 85 1.80 -7.71 -20.54
CA GLN A 85 1.06 -7.00 -21.59
C GLN A 85 -0.36 -6.66 -21.11
N PRO A 86 -1.02 -5.60 -21.61
CA PRO A 86 -2.36 -5.25 -21.16
C PRO A 86 -3.41 -6.39 -21.27
N ALA A 87 -3.27 -7.28 -22.25
CA ALA A 87 -4.13 -8.46 -22.37
C ALA A 87 -3.87 -9.52 -21.26
N GLU A 88 -2.62 -9.62 -20.79
CA GLU A 88 -2.25 -10.49 -19.68
C GLU A 88 -2.72 -9.92 -18.35
N VAL A 89 -2.66 -8.60 -18.18
CA VAL A 89 -3.27 -7.90 -17.03
C VAL A 89 -4.77 -8.17 -16.98
N GLU A 90 -5.45 -8.15 -18.11
CA GLU A 90 -6.88 -8.51 -18.20
C GLU A 90 -7.14 -9.97 -17.80
N ALA A 91 -6.27 -10.90 -18.15
CA ALA A 91 -6.39 -12.31 -17.76
C ALA A 91 -6.24 -12.49 -16.24
N GLU A 92 -5.23 -11.87 -15.62
CA GLU A 92 -5.07 -11.82 -14.17
C GLU A 92 -6.30 -11.20 -13.48
N ALA A 93 -6.78 -10.08 -14.01
CA ALA A 93 -7.96 -9.39 -13.52
C ALA A 93 -9.23 -10.26 -13.60
N ARG A 94 -9.44 -10.99 -14.69
CA ARG A 94 -10.54 -11.94 -14.83
C ARG A 94 -10.48 -13.06 -13.80
N HIS A 95 -9.28 -13.58 -13.53
CA HIS A 95 -9.09 -14.59 -12.48
C HIS A 95 -9.54 -14.05 -11.13
N LEU A 96 -9.04 -12.89 -10.71
CA LEU A 96 -9.41 -12.25 -9.44
C LEU A 96 -10.91 -11.92 -9.36
N ALA A 97 -11.51 -11.40 -10.44
CA ALA A 97 -12.95 -11.16 -10.48
C ALA A 97 -13.76 -12.46 -10.36
N GLY A 98 -13.26 -13.57 -10.92
CA GLY A 98 -13.83 -14.91 -10.80
C GLY A 98 -13.80 -15.46 -9.38
N THR A 99 -12.79 -15.11 -8.57
CA THR A 99 -12.71 -15.46 -7.14
C THR A 99 -13.58 -14.59 -6.25
N GLY A 100 -14.27 -13.59 -6.82
CA GLY A 100 -15.26 -12.75 -6.12
C GLY A 100 -14.78 -11.33 -5.80
N PHE A 101 -13.53 -10.98 -6.05
CA PHE A 101 -13.06 -9.61 -5.82
C PHE A 101 -13.81 -8.58 -6.69
N ARG A 102 -14.07 -7.42 -6.11
CA ARG A 102 -14.68 -6.26 -6.78
C ARG A 102 -13.84 -4.98 -6.59
N SER A 103 -12.71 -5.12 -5.90
CA SER A 103 -11.75 -4.06 -5.63
C SER A 103 -10.36 -4.60 -5.91
N VAL A 104 -9.59 -3.90 -6.74
CA VAL A 104 -8.23 -4.29 -7.14
C VAL A 104 -7.28 -3.12 -6.99
N LEU A 105 -6.03 -3.41 -6.62
CA LEU A 105 -4.93 -2.46 -6.55
C LEU A 105 -3.88 -2.84 -7.60
N LEU A 106 -3.77 -2.07 -8.66
CA LEU A 106 -2.74 -2.25 -9.69
C LEU A 106 -1.41 -1.71 -9.17
N VAL A 107 -0.39 -2.56 -9.12
CA VAL A 107 0.93 -2.24 -8.54
C VAL A 107 2.01 -2.37 -9.61
N SER A 108 2.98 -1.46 -9.62
CA SER A 108 4.16 -1.61 -10.47
C SER A 108 5.41 -1.01 -9.86
N GLY A 109 6.57 -1.53 -10.27
CA GLY A 109 7.83 -0.82 -10.13
C GLY A 109 7.83 0.46 -10.99
N GLU A 110 8.78 1.35 -10.73
CA GLU A 110 8.94 2.58 -11.48
C GLU A 110 9.90 2.37 -12.65
N HIS A 111 9.37 2.35 -13.87
CA HIS A 111 10.18 2.24 -15.08
C HIS A 111 9.55 3.00 -16.25
N PRO A 112 10.07 4.21 -16.64
CA PRO A 112 9.41 5.07 -17.61
C PRO A 112 9.21 4.45 -19.00
N ARG A 113 10.03 3.46 -19.38
CA ARG A 113 9.91 2.77 -20.68
C ARG A 113 8.97 1.58 -20.62
N GLU A 114 9.07 0.78 -19.55
CA GLU A 114 8.29 -0.46 -19.38
C GLU A 114 6.87 -0.19 -18.89
N VAL A 115 6.72 0.86 -18.06
CA VAL A 115 5.45 1.25 -17.43
C VAL A 115 5.17 2.74 -17.67
N PRO A 116 5.11 3.20 -18.93
CA PRO A 116 4.71 4.58 -19.22
C PRO A 116 3.24 4.82 -18.85
N VAL A 117 2.85 6.08 -18.69
CA VAL A 117 1.48 6.47 -18.30
C VAL A 117 0.43 5.89 -19.25
N ALA A 118 0.69 5.89 -20.55
CA ALA A 118 -0.21 5.32 -21.56
C ALA A 118 -0.46 3.80 -21.33
N TYR A 119 0.57 3.04 -20.97
CA TYR A 119 0.44 1.63 -20.60
C TYR A 119 -0.42 1.47 -19.35
N MET A 120 -0.18 2.28 -18.32
CA MET A 120 -0.95 2.27 -17.08
C MET A 120 -2.44 2.55 -17.35
N ALA A 121 -2.73 3.60 -18.13
CA ALA A 121 -4.10 3.94 -18.51
C ALA A 121 -4.78 2.81 -19.30
N GLU A 122 -4.04 2.11 -20.18
CA GLU A 122 -4.59 0.97 -20.90
C GLU A 122 -4.88 -0.21 -19.98
N CYS A 123 -4.00 -0.53 -19.03
CA CYS A 123 -4.24 -1.56 -18.01
C CYS A 123 -5.49 -1.23 -17.16
N VAL A 124 -5.66 0.04 -16.76
CA VAL A 124 -6.86 0.50 -16.06
C VAL A 124 -8.10 0.30 -16.91
N ARG A 125 -8.11 0.76 -18.19
CA ARG A 125 -9.27 0.60 -19.09
C ARG A 125 -9.71 -0.86 -19.23
N ARG A 126 -8.77 -1.81 -19.29
CA ARG A 126 -9.08 -3.25 -19.36
C ARG A 126 -9.58 -3.83 -18.06
N THR A 127 -9.16 -3.26 -16.94
CA THR A 127 -9.53 -3.74 -15.60
C THR A 127 -10.91 -3.22 -15.16
N VAL A 128 -11.24 -1.99 -15.49
CA VAL A 128 -12.48 -1.30 -15.06
C VAL A 128 -13.78 -2.04 -15.42
N PRO A 129 -13.93 -2.75 -16.56
CA PRO A 129 -15.13 -3.53 -16.83
C PRO A 129 -15.35 -4.71 -15.86
N LEU A 130 -14.28 -5.17 -15.22
CA LEU A 130 -14.29 -6.31 -14.31
C LEU A 130 -14.42 -5.90 -12.83
N PHE A 131 -13.96 -4.68 -12.51
CA PHE A 131 -13.92 -4.17 -11.14
C PHE A 131 -14.59 -2.82 -11.01
N PRO A 132 -15.61 -2.67 -10.17
CA PRO A 132 -16.19 -1.37 -9.86
C PRO A 132 -15.23 -0.43 -9.10
N SER A 133 -14.15 -0.96 -8.50
CA SER A 133 -13.15 -0.17 -7.80
C SER A 133 -11.75 -0.57 -8.24
N VAL A 134 -11.05 0.36 -8.89
CA VAL A 134 -9.67 0.20 -9.37
C VAL A 134 -8.81 1.29 -8.74
N ALA A 135 -7.79 0.89 -7.99
CA ALA A 135 -6.77 1.78 -7.46
C ALA A 135 -5.40 1.47 -8.08
N ILE A 136 -4.50 2.44 -8.01
CA ILE A 136 -3.11 2.27 -8.44
C ILE A 136 -2.15 2.51 -7.27
N GLU A 137 -1.05 1.75 -7.23
CA GLU A 137 0.11 1.97 -6.37
C GLU A 137 1.37 2.01 -7.25
N VAL A 138 1.77 3.21 -7.62
CA VAL A 138 2.80 3.48 -8.61
C VAL A 138 3.70 4.63 -8.16
N ALA A 139 4.74 4.93 -8.94
CA ALA A 139 5.56 6.12 -8.72
C ALA A 139 4.73 7.41 -8.76
N PRO A 140 5.18 8.50 -8.11
CA PRO A 140 4.55 9.81 -8.28
C PRO A 140 4.51 10.23 -9.75
N LEU A 141 3.39 10.79 -10.17
CA LEU A 141 3.16 11.31 -11.51
C LEU A 141 2.81 12.81 -11.44
N GLU A 142 2.91 13.50 -12.55
CA GLU A 142 2.41 14.85 -12.69
C GLU A 142 0.87 14.87 -12.78
N VAL A 143 0.27 16.03 -12.52
CA VAL A 143 -1.22 16.17 -12.50
C VAL A 143 -1.86 15.69 -13.80
N ASP A 144 -1.29 16.06 -14.94
CA ASP A 144 -1.84 15.70 -16.26
C ASP A 144 -1.66 14.21 -16.59
N GLU A 145 -0.60 13.60 -16.06
CA GLU A 145 -0.36 12.17 -16.16
C GLU A 145 -1.35 11.39 -15.29
N TYR A 146 -1.54 11.80 -14.03
CA TYR A 146 -2.56 11.22 -13.16
C TYR A 146 -3.97 11.38 -13.74
N ARG A 147 -4.26 12.51 -14.41
CA ARG A 147 -5.57 12.73 -15.04
C ARG A 147 -5.87 11.70 -16.12
N GLN A 148 -4.89 11.32 -16.95
CA GLN A 148 -5.05 10.25 -17.95
C GLN A 148 -5.46 8.91 -17.29
N VAL A 149 -4.90 8.60 -16.13
CA VAL A 149 -5.21 7.37 -15.38
C VAL A 149 -6.61 7.45 -14.74
N VAL A 150 -6.98 8.62 -14.22
CA VAL A 150 -8.34 8.88 -13.70
C VAL A 150 -9.39 8.77 -14.81
N GLU A 151 -9.14 9.37 -15.97
CA GLU A 151 -10.01 9.30 -17.14
C GLU A 151 -10.15 7.86 -17.68
N ALA A 152 -9.11 7.04 -17.52
CA ALA A 152 -9.18 5.60 -17.79
C ALA A 152 -10.08 4.83 -16.81
N GLY A 153 -10.41 5.42 -15.65
CA GLY A 153 -11.37 4.92 -14.68
C GLY A 153 -10.80 4.48 -13.32
N ALA A 154 -9.53 4.77 -13.04
CA ALA A 154 -8.99 4.60 -11.69
C ALA A 154 -9.57 5.66 -10.74
N GLU A 155 -9.96 5.23 -9.52
CA GLU A 155 -10.57 6.12 -8.51
C GLU A 155 -9.71 6.27 -7.25
N GLY A 156 -8.72 5.38 -7.05
CA GLY A 156 -7.86 5.38 -5.89
C GLY A 156 -6.37 5.48 -6.25
N LEU A 157 -5.65 6.29 -5.50
CA LEU A 157 -4.19 6.38 -5.52
C LEU A 157 -3.63 5.94 -4.17
N VAL A 158 -2.68 5.02 -4.17
CA VAL A 158 -1.89 4.64 -3.00
C VAL A 158 -0.45 5.08 -3.26
N LEU A 159 0.08 5.91 -2.36
CA LEU A 159 1.45 6.40 -2.45
C LEU A 159 2.05 6.54 -1.04
N TYR A 160 2.79 5.54 -0.61
CA TYR A 160 3.48 5.58 0.68
C TYR A 160 4.70 6.48 0.61
N GLN A 161 4.90 7.31 1.64
CA GLN A 161 6.13 8.12 1.75
C GLN A 161 7.36 7.24 2.03
N GLU A 162 7.17 6.05 2.52
CA GLU A 162 8.14 5.06 3.00
C GLU A 162 8.80 5.50 4.33
N SER A 163 9.44 6.65 4.37
CA SER A 163 9.98 7.28 5.58
C SER A 163 9.81 8.79 5.51
N TYR A 164 9.44 9.41 6.62
CA TYR A 164 9.40 10.88 6.80
C TYR A 164 10.73 11.45 7.33
N ASP A 165 11.62 10.58 7.81
CA ASP A 165 12.99 10.99 8.17
C ASP A 165 13.80 11.18 6.88
N ARG A 166 14.13 12.45 6.56
CA ARG A 166 14.85 12.81 5.33
C ARG A 166 16.21 12.15 5.21
N ALA A 167 16.91 11.95 6.33
CA ALA A 167 18.22 11.30 6.33
C ALA A 167 18.09 9.80 6.05
N ALA A 168 17.18 9.11 6.73
CA ALA A 168 16.87 7.71 6.46
C ALA A 168 16.33 7.52 5.03
N TYR A 169 15.47 8.42 4.57
CA TYR A 169 14.93 8.38 3.21
C TYR A 169 16.05 8.46 2.15
N ALA A 170 16.98 9.43 2.30
CA ALA A 170 18.08 9.62 1.36
C ALA A 170 19.04 8.41 1.35
N GLU A 171 19.25 7.79 2.51
CA GLU A 171 20.07 6.59 2.64
C GLU A 171 19.40 5.36 1.99
N MET A 172 18.08 5.21 2.18
CA MET A 172 17.34 4.07 1.63
C MET A 172 17.15 4.13 0.12
N HIS A 173 17.09 5.31 -0.48
CA HIS A 173 16.86 5.52 -1.91
C HIS A 173 18.15 5.99 -2.59
N VAL A 174 19.04 5.04 -2.90
CA VAL A 174 20.42 5.30 -3.36
C VAL A 174 20.46 5.96 -4.73
N SER A 175 19.63 5.52 -5.68
CA SER A 175 19.57 6.09 -7.03
C SER A 175 18.16 6.02 -7.62
N GLY A 176 17.97 6.78 -8.71
CA GLY A 176 16.71 6.85 -9.43
C GLY A 176 15.79 7.98 -8.96
N PRO A 177 14.64 8.20 -9.63
CA PRO A 177 13.68 9.27 -9.32
C PRO A 177 13.15 9.25 -7.90
N LYS A 178 12.98 8.06 -7.31
CA LYS A 178 12.46 7.89 -5.93
C LYS A 178 13.34 8.57 -4.87
N ARG A 179 14.56 9.00 -5.20
CA ARG A 179 15.40 9.83 -4.30
C ARG A 179 14.77 11.17 -3.96
N ASN A 180 13.86 11.68 -4.81
CA ASN A 180 13.24 12.97 -4.58
C ASN A 180 12.15 12.83 -3.50
N PHE A 181 12.51 13.19 -2.27
CA PHE A 181 11.65 13.13 -1.10
C PHE A 181 10.38 13.98 -1.25
N ASP A 182 10.54 15.23 -1.68
CA ASP A 182 9.43 16.20 -1.75
C ASP A 182 8.49 15.88 -2.90
N GLU A 183 9.00 15.38 -4.01
CA GLU A 183 8.23 14.88 -5.14
C GLU A 183 7.23 13.80 -4.71
N ARG A 184 7.72 12.86 -3.89
CA ARG A 184 6.90 11.78 -3.38
C ARG A 184 5.91 12.27 -2.32
N LEU A 185 6.35 13.17 -1.43
CA LEU A 185 5.53 13.73 -0.37
C LEU A 185 4.30 14.49 -0.91
N LEU A 186 4.48 15.23 -2.01
CA LEU A 186 3.42 16.02 -2.65
C LEU A 186 2.59 15.22 -3.67
N GLY A 187 2.99 14.01 -3.99
CA GLY A 187 2.29 13.15 -4.96
C GLY A 187 0.81 12.92 -4.64
N PRO A 188 0.39 12.68 -3.39
CA PRO A 188 -1.02 12.52 -3.01
C PRO A 188 -1.89 13.74 -3.35
N GLU A 189 -1.37 14.96 -3.14
CA GLU A 189 -2.10 16.20 -3.48
C GLU A 189 -2.23 16.39 -5.00
N ARG A 190 -1.19 16.05 -5.78
CA ARG A 190 -1.27 16.04 -7.24
C ARG A 190 -2.32 15.03 -7.73
N GLY A 191 -2.34 13.82 -7.14
CA GLY A 191 -3.36 12.84 -7.44
C GLY A 191 -4.78 13.34 -7.15
N TYR A 192 -4.98 14.00 -6.01
CA TYR A 192 -6.26 14.63 -5.69
C TYR A 192 -6.65 15.73 -6.69
N ALA A 193 -5.72 16.58 -7.07
CA ALA A 193 -5.93 17.63 -8.08
C ALA A 193 -6.29 17.04 -9.46
N ALA A 194 -5.74 15.89 -9.81
CA ALA A 194 -6.05 15.14 -11.02
C ALA A 194 -7.44 14.48 -11.01
N GLY A 195 -8.04 14.29 -9.82
CA GLY A 195 -9.38 13.73 -9.72
C GLY A 195 -9.52 12.46 -8.90
N PHE A 196 -8.45 11.89 -8.36
CA PHE A 196 -8.58 10.76 -7.43
C PHE A 196 -9.45 11.11 -6.22
N ARG A 197 -10.31 10.19 -5.81
CA ARG A 197 -11.26 10.36 -4.69
C ARG A 197 -10.94 9.47 -3.50
N ARG A 198 -10.01 8.54 -3.64
CA ARG A 198 -9.43 7.79 -2.53
C ARG A 198 -7.91 7.95 -2.56
N ILE A 199 -7.35 8.45 -1.46
CA ILE A 199 -5.91 8.72 -1.30
C ILE A 199 -5.40 7.86 -0.15
N GLY A 200 -4.51 6.92 -0.47
CA GLY A 200 -3.84 6.06 0.49
C GLY A 200 -2.41 6.51 0.74
N VAL A 201 -2.07 6.73 2.01
CA VAL A 201 -0.72 7.06 2.44
C VAL A 201 -0.21 6.05 3.48
N GLY A 202 1.09 6.02 3.69
CA GLY A 202 1.67 5.09 4.65
C GLY A 202 3.15 5.30 4.86
N VAL A 203 3.68 4.53 5.80
CA VAL A 203 5.09 4.48 6.15
C VAL A 203 5.53 3.03 6.27
N LEU A 204 6.71 2.71 5.72
CA LEU A 204 7.27 1.36 5.82
C LEU A 204 8.03 1.23 7.14
N ILE A 205 7.41 0.54 8.08
CA ILE A 205 7.97 0.33 9.43
C ILE A 205 9.21 -0.55 9.35
N GLY A 206 10.32 -0.03 9.89
CA GLY A 206 11.62 -0.72 9.90
C GLY A 206 12.74 0.06 9.23
N LEU A 207 12.45 1.14 8.49
CA LEU A 207 13.47 1.97 7.84
C LEU A 207 14.11 2.97 8.81
N ALA A 208 13.30 3.56 9.70
CA ALA A 208 13.71 4.57 10.68
C ALA A 208 13.00 4.35 12.02
N ASP A 209 13.14 5.28 12.96
CA ASP A 209 12.42 5.21 14.24
C ASP A 209 10.91 5.37 14.02
N TRP A 210 10.20 4.25 14.09
CA TRP A 210 8.76 4.18 13.87
C TRP A 210 7.95 5.16 14.74
N ARG A 211 8.46 5.58 15.90
CA ARG A 211 7.76 6.54 16.77
C ARG A 211 7.64 7.90 16.10
N LYS A 212 8.73 8.37 15.51
CA LYS A 212 8.75 9.62 14.75
C LYS A 212 7.96 9.49 13.45
N GLU A 213 8.13 8.36 12.75
CA GLU A 213 7.40 8.07 11.51
C GLU A 213 5.89 8.11 11.69
N LEU A 214 5.36 7.53 12.78
CA LEU A 214 3.92 7.54 13.06
C LEU A 214 3.38 8.95 13.36
N VAL A 215 4.14 9.79 14.06
CA VAL A 215 3.75 11.20 14.32
C VAL A 215 3.76 12.00 13.02
N ALA A 216 4.77 11.81 12.18
CA ALA A 216 4.86 12.47 10.89
C ALA A 216 3.71 12.03 9.96
N LEU A 217 3.40 10.73 9.93
CA LEU A 217 2.24 10.20 9.19
C LEU A 217 0.92 10.80 9.70
N ALA A 218 0.75 10.93 11.02
CA ALA A 218 -0.42 11.58 11.61
C ALA A 218 -0.54 13.06 11.16
N GLY A 219 0.58 13.78 11.09
CA GLY A 219 0.67 15.13 10.53
C GLY A 219 0.24 15.17 9.06
N HIS A 220 0.77 14.26 8.24
CA HIS A 220 0.43 14.18 6.82
C HIS A 220 -1.06 13.86 6.60
N ILE A 221 -1.61 12.89 7.33
CA ILE A 221 -3.04 12.57 7.29
C ILE A 221 -3.89 13.79 7.66
N SER A 222 -3.54 14.49 8.75
CA SER A 222 -4.26 15.68 9.18
C SER A 222 -4.23 16.79 8.12
N HIS A 223 -3.11 16.93 7.42
CA HIS A 223 -2.96 17.87 6.31
C HIS A 223 -3.83 17.45 5.10
N LEU A 224 -3.73 16.19 4.66
CA LEU A 224 -4.51 15.69 3.53
C LEU A 224 -6.02 15.74 3.77
N MET A 225 -6.49 15.45 4.98
CA MET A 225 -7.92 15.60 5.33
C MET A 225 -8.42 17.03 5.14
N LYS A 226 -7.53 18.02 5.29
CA LYS A 226 -7.86 19.44 5.08
C LYS A 226 -7.79 19.84 3.62
N VAL A 227 -6.71 19.50 2.91
CA VAL A 227 -6.48 19.95 1.54
C VAL A 227 -7.18 19.07 0.50
N CYS A 228 -7.33 17.78 0.77
CA CYS A 228 -8.01 16.79 -0.07
C CYS A 228 -9.40 16.45 0.49
N TRP A 229 -10.14 17.43 0.97
CA TRP A 229 -11.36 17.28 1.78
C TRP A 229 -12.50 16.47 1.10
N ARG A 230 -12.49 16.33 -0.22
CA ARG A 230 -13.46 15.51 -0.98
C ARG A 230 -12.98 14.07 -1.18
N ALA A 231 -11.74 13.75 -0.77
CA ALA A 231 -11.21 12.41 -0.91
C ALA A 231 -11.37 11.60 0.39
N GLN A 232 -11.59 10.32 0.25
CA GLN A 232 -11.44 9.36 1.34
C GLN A 232 -9.94 9.12 1.57
N VAL A 233 -9.44 9.53 2.73
CA VAL A 233 -8.06 9.24 3.13
C VAL A 233 -7.98 7.85 3.77
N THR A 234 -6.98 7.07 3.37
CA THR A 234 -6.65 5.78 3.98
C THR A 234 -5.18 5.76 4.42
N LEU A 235 -4.88 5.00 5.45
CA LEU A 235 -3.51 4.79 5.91
C LEU A 235 -3.16 3.30 5.94
N ALA A 236 -1.87 3.00 5.74
CA ALA A 236 -1.28 1.69 5.96
C ALA A 236 0.03 1.81 6.75
N LEU A 237 0.31 0.81 7.54
CA LEU A 237 1.51 0.69 8.36
C LEU A 237 2.25 -0.63 8.03
N PRO A 238 2.67 -0.85 6.76
CA PRO A 238 3.37 -2.07 6.41
C PRO A 238 4.66 -2.20 7.22
N ARG A 239 4.89 -3.35 7.85
CA ARG A 239 6.19 -3.71 8.42
C ARG A 239 7.05 -4.36 7.34
N LEU A 240 8.36 -4.12 7.39
CA LEU A 240 9.33 -4.78 6.51
C LEU A 240 9.19 -6.30 6.60
N ARG A 241 9.23 -6.94 5.44
CA ARG A 241 9.24 -8.40 5.27
C ARG A 241 10.49 -8.82 4.50
N PRO A 242 10.92 -10.07 4.61
CA PRO A 242 11.99 -10.60 3.77
C PRO A 242 11.69 -10.32 2.28
N ALA A 243 12.71 -9.94 1.56
CA ALA A 243 12.67 -9.66 0.13
C ALA A 243 14.03 -9.92 -0.50
N ALA A 244 14.11 -9.99 -1.82
CA ALA A 244 15.38 -10.03 -2.52
C ALA A 244 16.27 -8.84 -2.12
N GLY A 245 17.56 -9.06 -1.94
CA GLY A 245 18.51 -8.06 -1.39
C GLY A 245 18.77 -8.21 0.11
N GLY A 246 17.93 -8.95 0.85
CA GLY A 246 18.20 -9.35 2.25
C GLY A 246 18.24 -8.22 3.28
N PHE A 247 17.63 -7.05 2.98
CA PHE A 247 17.59 -5.92 3.90
C PHE A 247 16.85 -6.28 5.21
N GLN A 248 17.42 -5.89 6.34
CA GLN A 248 16.85 -6.14 7.66
C GLN A 248 16.33 -4.85 8.29
N PRO A 249 15.22 -4.91 9.06
CA PRO A 249 14.68 -3.76 9.75
C PRO A 249 15.71 -3.12 10.68
N ARG A 250 15.91 -1.80 10.60
CA ARG A 250 16.79 -1.05 11.52
C ARG A 250 16.19 -0.91 12.92
N VAL A 251 14.89 -0.72 12.98
CA VAL A 251 14.14 -0.57 14.23
C VAL A 251 12.89 -1.45 14.16
N ALA A 252 12.88 -2.51 14.93
CA ALA A 252 11.72 -3.40 15.00
C ALA A 252 10.58 -2.76 15.78
N MET A 253 9.35 -3.00 15.34
CA MET A 253 8.12 -2.65 16.05
C MET A 253 7.44 -3.92 16.54
N SER A 254 7.16 -3.98 17.85
CA SER A 254 6.47 -5.13 18.43
C SER A 254 5.01 -5.22 17.98
N ASP A 255 4.40 -6.41 18.03
CA ASP A 255 2.96 -6.57 17.74
C ASP A 255 2.10 -5.73 18.68
N ARG A 256 2.51 -5.60 19.97
CA ARG A 256 1.83 -4.76 20.96
C ARG A 256 1.83 -3.28 20.54
N ASP A 257 2.98 -2.76 20.09
CA ASP A 257 3.11 -1.38 19.62
C ASP A 257 2.32 -1.17 18.31
N PHE A 258 2.33 -2.16 17.44
CA PHE A 258 1.56 -2.14 16.19
C PHE A 258 0.05 -2.07 16.45
N VAL A 259 -0.47 -2.90 17.35
CA VAL A 259 -1.88 -2.87 17.77
C VAL A 259 -2.22 -1.50 18.38
N ARG A 260 -1.35 -0.97 19.25
CA ARG A 260 -1.53 0.36 19.85
C ARG A 260 -1.58 1.44 18.78
N ALA A 261 -0.70 1.40 17.78
CA ALA A 261 -0.68 2.36 16.68
C ALA A 261 -2.00 2.35 15.87
N VAL A 262 -2.47 1.15 15.49
CA VAL A 262 -3.75 1.00 14.79
C VAL A 262 -4.91 1.58 15.62
N CYS A 263 -4.97 1.28 16.91
CA CYS A 263 -6.00 1.79 17.81
C CYS A 263 -5.90 3.31 18.00
N ALA A 264 -4.68 3.85 18.17
CA ALA A 264 -4.43 5.27 18.35
C ALA A 264 -4.83 6.07 17.10
N PHE A 265 -4.48 5.58 15.90
CA PHE A 265 -4.93 6.18 14.64
C PHE A 265 -6.47 6.15 14.52
N ARG A 266 -7.12 5.03 14.84
CA ARG A 266 -8.58 4.93 14.78
C ARG A 266 -9.26 5.94 15.69
N VAL A 267 -8.77 6.13 16.91
CA VAL A 267 -9.39 7.07 17.87
C VAL A 267 -9.09 8.53 17.53
N ALA A 268 -7.86 8.83 17.08
CA ALA A 268 -7.48 10.20 16.72
C ALA A 268 -8.05 10.64 15.36
N PHE A 269 -8.24 9.69 14.42
CA PHE A 269 -8.72 9.93 13.06
C PHE A 269 -9.88 8.99 12.72
N PRO A 270 -11.05 9.18 13.32
CA PRO A 270 -12.14 8.20 13.27
C PRO A 270 -12.71 7.94 11.87
N GLN A 271 -12.54 8.86 10.93
CA GLN A 271 -13.05 8.75 9.55
C GLN A 271 -12.05 8.18 8.56
N VAL A 272 -10.77 8.04 8.94
CA VAL A 272 -9.71 7.55 8.06
C VAL A 272 -9.80 6.03 7.92
N GLY A 273 -9.73 5.51 6.69
CA GLY A 273 -9.63 4.08 6.45
C GLY A 273 -8.29 3.52 6.92
N ILE A 274 -8.25 2.33 7.51
CA ILE A 274 -7.00 1.66 7.91
C ILE A 274 -6.89 0.36 7.13
N VAL A 275 -5.79 0.23 6.37
CA VAL A 275 -5.51 -0.90 5.48
C VAL A 275 -4.53 -1.85 6.15
N LEU A 276 -4.85 -3.15 6.13
CA LEU A 276 -3.98 -4.21 6.66
C LEU A 276 -3.72 -5.26 5.58
N SER A 277 -2.46 -5.37 5.16
CA SER A 277 -2.05 -6.28 4.09
C SER A 277 -1.69 -7.67 4.60
N THR A 278 -1.43 -8.57 3.66
CA THR A 278 -0.93 -9.95 3.89
C THR A 278 0.51 -10.00 4.41
N ARG A 279 1.17 -8.86 4.61
CA ARG A 279 2.48 -8.77 5.28
C ARG A 279 2.41 -9.25 6.73
N GLU A 280 1.27 -9.07 7.39
CA GLU A 280 1.11 -9.44 8.78
C GLU A 280 0.57 -10.87 8.92
N PRO A 281 1.02 -11.64 9.94
CA PRO A 281 0.58 -13.01 10.10
C PRO A 281 -0.90 -13.10 10.47
N ALA A 282 -1.54 -14.21 10.08
CA ALA A 282 -2.97 -14.46 10.25
C ALA A 282 -3.45 -14.22 11.69
N LYS A 283 -2.67 -14.60 12.70
CA LYS A 283 -3.00 -14.41 14.13
C LYS A 283 -3.16 -12.92 14.46
N LEU A 284 -2.20 -12.07 14.05
CA LEU A 284 -2.25 -10.63 14.32
C LEU A 284 -3.38 -9.97 13.52
N ARG A 285 -3.55 -10.34 12.25
CA ARG A 285 -4.63 -9.85 11.40
C ARG A 285 -6.00 -10.15 11.99
N ASN A 286 -6.20 -11.36 12.50
CA ASN A 286 -7.44 -11.76 13.19
C ASN A 286 -7.72 -10.91 14.43
N GLY A 287 -6.70 -10.58 15.22
CA GLY A 287 -6.84 -9.71 16.40
C GLY A 287 -7.22 -8.27 16.05
N LEU A 288 -6.79 -7.79 14.87
CA LEU A 288 -7.02 -6.41 14.44
C LEU A 288 -8.35 -6.19 13.68
N MET A 289 -9.02 -7.25 13.25
CA MET A 289 -10.27 -7.14 12.47
C MET A 289 -11.34 -6.25 13.12
N GLU A 290 -11.39 -6.21 14.44
CA GLU A 290 -12.39 -5.45 15.17
C GLU A 290 -11.84 -4.14 15.77
N LEU A 291 -10.54 -3.89 15.69
CA LEU A 291 -9.85 -2.84 16.44
C LEU A 291 -9.49 -1.59 15.63
N GLY A 292 -10.00 -1.43 14.43
CA GLY A 292 -9.71 -0.21 13.66
C GLY A 292 -9.52 -0.45 12.17
N VAL A 293 -9.15 -1.65 11.77
CA VAL A 293 -8.96 -2.01 10.36
C VAL A 293 -10.30 -1.96 9.61
N THR A 294 -10.27 -1.42 8.38
CA THR A 294 -11.46 -1.27 7.53
C THR A 294 -11.28 -1.89 6.15
N MET A 295 -10.04 -2.17 5.78
CA MET A 295 -9.69 -2.81 4.50
C MET A 295 -8.62 -3.86 4.72
N MET A 296 -8.74 -5.02 4.06
CA MET A 296 -7.76 -6.09 4.10
C MET A 296 -7.51 -6.67 2.71
N SER A 297 -6.25 -6.95 2.39
CA SER A 297 -5.93 -7.78 1.23
C SER A 297 -6.07 -9.27 1.57
N ALA A 298 -6.34 -10.11 0.58
CA ALA A 298 -6.42 -11.55 0.72
C ALA A 298 -5.97 -12.25 -0.57
N GLY A 299 -5.48 -13.48 -0.46
CA GLY A 299 -5.02 -14.27 -1.61
C GLY A 299 -4.09 -13.45 -2.49
N SER A 300 -3.11 -12.81 -1.87
CA SER A 300 -2.22 -11.86 -2.57
C SER A 300 -1.05 -12.61 -3.19
N GLU A 301 -0.79 -12.34 -4.46
CA GLU A 301 0.51 -12.59 -5.10
C GLU A 301 1.24 -11.26 -5.24
N THR A 302 2.56 -11.24 -5.01
CA THR A 302 3.35 -9.99 -4.99
C THR A 302 4.35 -9.91 -6.15
N GLU A 303 4.12 -10.72 -7.18
CA GLU A 303 4.83 -10.74 -8.45
C GLU A 303 3.88 -10.57 -9.64
N PRO A 304 4.35 -10.07 -10.78
CA PRO A 304 3.57 -10.04 -12.01
C PRO A 304 3.26 -11.44 -12.53
N GLY A 305 2.00 -11.70 -12.87
CA GLY A 305 1.54 -13.00 -13.40
C GLY A 305 1.38 -14.09 -12.33
N GLY A 306 1.43 -13.74 -11.04
CA GLY A 306 1.36 -14.70 -9.95
C GLY A 306 0.05 -15.49 -9.89
N TYR A 307 -1.06 -14.90 -10.31
CA TYR A 307 -2.38 -15.58 -10.24
C TYR A 307 -2.62 -16.63 -11.33
N THR A 308 -2.11 -16.41 -12.53
CA THR A 308 -2.42 -17.31 -13.69
C THR A 308 -1.17 -17.84 -14.38
N GLY A 309 0.00 -17.34 -14.04
CA GLY A 309 1.26 -17.70 -14.67
C GLY A 309 1.49 -17.04 -16.03
N VAL A 310 0.72 -16.02 -16.41
CA VAL A 310 0.96 -15.26 -17.65
C VAL A 310 2.29 -14.51 -17.60
N GLY A 311 2.87 -14.23 -18.76
CA GLY A 311 4.15 -13.53 -18.86
C GLY A 311 5.39 -14.40 -18.69
N LYS A 312 5.29 -15.65 -18.25
CA LYS A 312 6.42 -16.55 -18.00
C LYS A 312 7.38 -16.68 -19.21
N ALA A 313 6.87 -16.70 -20.42
CA ALA A 313 7.68 -16.81 -21.64
C ALA A 313 8.58 -15.58 -21.91
N ARG A 314 8.35 -14.46 -21.22
CA ARG A 314 9.13 -13.23 -21.34
C ARG A 314 9.96 -12.92 -20.07
N LEU A 315 10.02 -13.87 -19.13
CA LEU A 315 10.88 -13.72 -17.97
C LEU A 315 12.34 -13.56 -18.41
N HIS A 316 13.01 -12.58 -17.82
CA HIS A 316 14.41 -12.31 -18.03
C HIS A 316 15.08 -11.88 -16.72
N ARG A 317 16.40 -11.82 -16.70
CA ARG A 317 17.15 -11.19 -15.60
C ARG A 317 17.71 -9.86 -16.06
N THR A 318 17.72 -8.90 -15.16
CA THR A 318 18.46 -7.65 -15.37
C THR A 318 19.78 -7.72 -14.62
N VAL A 319 20.89 -7.72 -15.36
CA VAL A 319 22.23 -7.72 -14.78
C VAL A 319 22.94 -6.42 -15.18
N ARG A 320 23.27 -5.58 -14.21
CA ARG A 320 23.88 -4.26 -14.43
C ARG A 320 23.12 -3.39 -15.44
N GLY A 321 21.76 -3.43 -15.37
CA GLY A 321 20.91 -2.66 -16.25
C GLY A 321 20.76 -3.19 -17.68
N ARG A 322 21.21 -4.44 -17.93
CA ARG A 322 21.03 -5.14 -19.20
C ARG A 322 20.13 -6.35 -19.02
N GLU A 323 19.20 -6.51 -19.93
CA GLU A 323 18.38 -7.71 -20.02
C GLU A 323 19.26 -8.91 -20.43
N VAL A 324 19.13 -10.00 -19.69
CA VAL A 324 19.79 -11.28 -19.95
C VAL A 324 18.70 -12.35 -19.95
N ALA A 325 18.56 -13.05 -21.07
CA ALA A 325 17.61 -14.15 -21.18
C ALA A 325 17.91 -15.24 -20.14
N LEU A 326 16.88 -15.92 -19.68
CA LEU A 326 17.03 -17.12 -18.85
C LEU A 326 17.59 -18.27 -19.69
N GLU A 327 18.36 -19.15 -19.07
CA GLU A 327 18.90 -20.34 -19.74
C GLU A 327 17.79 -21.34 -20.07
N ALA A 328 18.03 -22.19 -21.09
CA ALA A 328 17.08 -23.20 -21.50
C ALA A 328 16.73 -24.13 -20.32
N GLY A 329 15.43 -24.25 -20.02
CA GLY A 329 14.89 -25.03 -18.89
C GLY A 329 14.77 -24.29 -17.58
N GLU A 330 15.36 -23.09 -17.41
CA GLU A 330 15.11 -22.24 -16.23
C GLU A 330 13.70 -21.62 -16.25
N TRP A 331 13.24 -21.22 -17.41
CA TRP A 331 11.95 -20.51 -17.55
C TRP A 331 10.73 -21.43 -17.34
N GLU A 332 10.84 -22.75 -17.56
CA GLU A 332 9.71 -23.70 -17.35
C GLU A 332 9.26 -23.77 -15.88
N ARG A 333 10.20 -23.58 -14.95
CA ARG A 333 9.96 -23.62 -13.50
C ARG A 333 10.08 -22.24 -12.85
N ALA A 334 10.37 -21.22 -13.65
CA ALA A 334 10.59 -19.88 -13.14
C ALA A 334 9.26 -19.12 -13.00
N GLU A 335 9.19 -18.32 -11.96
CA GLU A 335 8.17 -17.29 -11.76
C GLU A 335 8.85 -15.94 -11.66
N ALA A 336 8.15 -14.84 -11.92
CA ALA A 336 8.66 -13.53 -11.64
C ALA A 336 9.00 -13.44 -10.14
N THR A 337 10.01 -12.64 -9.80
CA THR A 337 10.36 -12.50 -8.39
C THR A 337 9.35 -11.59 -7.70
N GLU A 338 8.89 -12.03 -6.54
CA GLU A 338 7.99 -11.29 -5.66
C GLU A 338 8.64 -10.03 -5.08
N GLN A 339 7.82 -9.04 -4.71
CA GLN A 339 8.30 -7.81 -4.08
C GLN A 339 8.77 -8.04 -2.64
N PHE A 340 8.06 -8.90 -1.91
CA PHE A 340 8.35 -9.31 -0.54
C PHE A 340 7.54 -10.58 -0.21
N GLU A 341 8.01 -11.36 0.76
CA GLU A 341 7.31 -12.54 1.26
C GLU A 341 6.00 -12.16 1.96
N ILE A 342 4.91 -12.84 1.61
CA ILE A 342 3.64 -12.73 2.33
C ILE A 342 3.66 -13.59 3.60
N SER A 343 2.87 -13.19 4.61
CA SER A 343 2.80 -13.87 5.92
C SER A 343 1.44 -14.51 6.17
N ASP A 344 0.42 -14.11 5.43
CA ASP A 344 -0.93 -14.65 5.50
C ASP A 344 -1.39 -14.95 4.07
N ASP A 345 -1.33 -16.22 3.72
CA ASP A 345 -1.65 -16.78 2.40
C ASP A 345 -3.13 -17.15 2.23
N ARG A 346 -3.96 -16.87 3.25
CA ARG A 346 -5.38 -17.19 3.19
C ARG A 346 -6.06 -16.58 1.97
N SER A 347 -6.84 -17.43 1.31
CA SER A 347 -7.72 -17.01 0.23
C SER A 347 -8.79 -16.02 0.71
N ALA A 348 -9.38 -15.33 -0.25
CA ALA A 348 -10.52 -14.44 0.00
C ALA A 348 -11.68 -15.14 0.71
N LYS A 349 -11.94 -16.41 0.36
CA LYS A 349 -13.00 -17.24 0.96
C LYS A 349 -12.72 -17.53 2.44
N GLU A 350 -11.50 -17.94 2.78
CA GLU A 350 -11.08 -18.23 4.15
C GLU A 350 -11.10 -16.96 5.01
N LEU A 351 -10.58 -15.84 4.50
CA LEU A 351 -10.63 -14.57 5.22
C LEU A 351 -12.07 -14.10 5.43
N SER A 352 -12.94 -14.23 4.44
CA SER A 352 -14.37 -13.91 4.57
C SER A 352 -15.05 -14.79 5.62
N GLY A 353 -14.70 -16.08 5.71
CA GLY A 353 -15.16 -16.97 6.76
C GLY A 353 -14.75 -16.50 8.14
N ALA A 354 -13.47 -16.13 8.31
CA ALA A 354 -12.94 -15.61 9.57
C ALA A 354 -13.59 -14.28 10.01
N LEU A 355 -13.93 -13.41 9.06
CA LEU A 355 -14.67 -12.16 9.32
C LEU A 355 -16.10 -12.45 9.82
N ARG A 356 -16.85 -13.31 9.11
CA ARG A 356 -18.22 -13.66 9.49
C ARG A 356 -18.30 -14.32 10.87
N GLN A 357 -17.34 -15.18 11.21
CA GLN A 357 -17.25 -15.79 12.55
C GLN A 357 -17.10 -14.74 13.68
N ARG A 358 -16.59 -13.55 13.36
CA ARG A 358 -16.46 -12.40 14.27
C ARG A 358 -17.62 -11.39 14.16
N GLY A 359 -18.67 -11.75 13.42
CA GLY A 359 -19.80 -10.88 13.20
C GLY A 359 -19.48 -9.64 12.35
N LEU A 360 -18.47 -9.74 11.48
CA LEU A 360 -18.13 -8.74 10.49
C LEU A 360 -18.61 -9.16 9.10
N ASP A 361 -18.99 -8.16 8.31
CA ASP A 361 -19.48 -8.33 6.96
C ASP A 361 -18.36 -8.06 5.95
N PRO A 362 -17.83 -9.11 5.25
CA PRO A 362 -16.89 -8.89 4.17
C PRO A 362 -17.59 -8.18 3.02
N VAL A 363 -17.08 -7.01 2.65
CA VAL A 363 -17.61 -6.15 1.58
C VAL A 363 -16.66 -6.20 0.40
N TRP A 364 -17.19 -6.60 -0.74
CA TRP A 364 -16.43 -6.70 -1.98
C TRP A 364 -16.47 -5.40 -2.79
N LYS A 365 -17.52 -4.57 -2.57
CA LYS A 365 -17.75 -3.29 -3.22
C LYS A 365 -18.35 -2.33 -2.21
N ASP A 366 -17.77 -1.16 -2.05
CA ASP A 366 -18.31 -0.04 -1.27
C ASP A 366 -18.39 1.28 -2.07
N TRP A 367 -18.11 1.21 -3.37
CA TRP A 367 -18.08 2.35 -4.26
C TRP A 367 -18.93 2.08 -5.49
N ASP A 368 -19.84 3.00 -5.82
CA ASP A 368 -20.66 2.93 -7.01
C ASP A 368 -20.46 4.20 -7.85
N ARG A 369 -20.15 4.05 -9.14
CA ARG A 369 -19.99 5.17 -10.05
C ARG A 369 -21.23 6.08 -10.11
N ALA A 370 -22.41 5.51 -9.92
CA ALA A 370 -23.65 6.27 -9.86
C ALA A 370 -23.70 7.27 -8.68
N LEU A 371 -22.88 7.07 -7.64
CA LEU A 371 -22.78 7.98 -6.49
C LEU A 371 -21.76 9.11 -6.71
N THR A 372 -21.05 9.11 -7.82
CA THR A 372 -19.98 10.07 -8.14
C THR A 372 -20.23 10.88 -9.40
N ALA A 373 -21.35 10.63 -10.08
CA ALA A 373 -21.79 11.38 -11.24
C ALA A 373 -22.33 12.77 -10.86
#